data_5a3c868acf53f91f0ec982004b2e6f7b
#
_entry.id   5a3c868acf53f91f0ec982004b2e6f7b
#
_cell.length_a   1.000
_cell.length_b   1.000
_cell.length_c   1.000
_cell.angle_alpha   90.00
_cell.angle_beta   90.00
_cell.angle_gamma   90.00
#
_symmetry.space_group_name_H-M   'P 1'
#
loop_
_entity.id
_entity.type
_entity.pdbx_description
1 polymer ?
#
loop_
_entity_poly.entity_id
_entity_poly.type
_entity_poly.pdbx_seq_one_letter_code
_entity_poly.pdbx_strand_id
1 'polypeptide(L)'
;AVVWLLLVGFLVHSVVKYRAWVRSFWEHPARTCFFSLIPATTAQMGAALYPYAEVPALTLVVLGAVGQLYFASHRIAGTWRGGYVPEAASPVLYLPTVATNFATATAMGFVGWHDMAMLFFGAGLISWFSVEAAILSRLRTLTPLPQGERGVIGVQMAPPFVGGNAYLAANGGTVDWFFLVLTGYGILQLFFLMRLLPWTLEGGFSMSMWGFSFGMASMAASGIRLTAAGSLGLVGPALTVVGTAFLIFLWAGTLYLAVKGRLLVRPN
;
A
#
# COMPACT_ATOMS: atom_id res chain seq x y z
N ALA A 1 -4.20 17.03 5.64
CA ALA A 1 -3.85 17.29 7.04
C ALA A 1 -4.99 16.96 8.00
N VAL A 2 -6.19 17.56 7.87
CA VAL A 2 -7.32 17.36 8.81
C VAL A 2 -7.71 15.88 8.96
N VAL A 3 -7.91 15.17 7.86
CA VAL A 3 -8.26 13.73 7.88
C VAL A 3 -7.19 12.90 8.58
N TRP A 4 -5.91 13.20 8.35
CA TRP A 4 -4.81 12.50 9.02
C TRP A 4 -4.79 12.77 10.52
N LEU A 5 -5.00 14.01 10.97
CA LEU A 5 -5.12 14.34 12.38
C LEU A 5 -6.29 13.62 13.05
N LEU A 6 -7.43 13.53 12.38
CA LEU A 6 -8.60 12.77 12.87
C LEU A 6 -8.28 11.28 12.99
N LEU A 7 -7.58 10.70 12.01
CA LEU A 7 -7.14 9.29 12.07
C LEU A 7 -6.14 9.06 13.21
N VAL A 8 -5.17 9.95 13.41
CA VAL A 8 -4.22 9.86 14.54
C VAL A 8 -4.97 9.96 15.87
N GLY A 9 -5.89 10.92 16.01
CA GLY A 9 -6.73 11.05 17.20
C GLY A 9 -7.57 9.81 17.47
N PHE A 10 -8.17 9.22 16.42
CA PHE A 10 -8.92 7.97 16.53
C PHE A 10 -8.02 6.79 16.96
N LEU A 11 -6.81 6.68 16.40
CA LEU A 11 -5.85 5.64 16.77
C LEU A 11 -5.44 5.77 18.24
N VAL A 12 -5.09 6.97 18.69
CA VAL A 12 -4.73 7.24 20.10
C VAL A 12 -5.92 6.89 21.01
N HIS A 13 -7.12 7.33 20.68
CA HIS A 13 -8.33 6.97 21.43
C HIS A 13 -8.53 5.45 21.50
N SER A 14 -8.36 4.75 20.37
CA SER A 14 -8.51 3.29 20.30
C SER A 14 -7.47 2.56 21.15
N VAL A 15 -6.21 3.02 21.15
CA VAL A 15 -5.15 2.45 22.00
C VAL A 15 -5.47 2.65 23.48
N VAL A 16 -6.00 3.81 23.86
CA VAL A 16 -6.33 4.09 25.27
C VAL A 16 -7.57 3.31 25.71
N LYS A 17 -8.64 3.30 24.91
CA LYS A 17 -9.95 2.74 25.29
C LYS A 17 -10.08 1.24 25.04
N TYR A 18 -9.45 0.73 23.98
CA TYR A 18 -9.62 -0.65 23.51
C TYR A 18 -8.30 -1.43 23.50
N ARG A 19 -7.49 -1.30 24.54
CA ARG A 19 -6.14 -1.90 24.66
C ARG A 19 -6.10 -3.39 24.32
N ALA A 20 -7.04 -4.17 24.83
CA ALA A 20 -7.10 -5.62 24.60
C ALA A 20 -7.31 -5.93 23.10
N TRP A 21 -8.19 -5.18 22.43
CA TRP A 21 -8.45 -5.33 21.00
C TRP A 21 -7.23 -4.93 20.15
N VAL A 22 -6.60 -3.77 20.46
CA VAL A 22 -5.37 -3.33 19.78
C VAL A 22 -4.25 -4.35 19.97
N ARG A 23 -4.13 -4.92 21.18
CA ARG A 23 -3.15 -5.97 21.47
C ARG A 23 -3.41 -7.24 20.65
N SER A 24 -4.65 -7.68 20.50
CA SER A 24 -5.01 -8.84 19.67
C SER A 24 -4.65 -8.61 18.18
N PHE A 25 -4.79 -7.38 17.67
CA PHE A 25 -4.33 -7.02 16.33
C PHE A 25 -2.82 -7.04 16.20
N TRP A 26 -2.11 -6.53 17.21
CA TRP A 26 -0.64 -6.55 17.26
C TRP A 26 -0.07 -7.97 17.30
N GLU A 27 -0.68 -8.86 18.03
CA GLU A 27 -0.25 -10.25 18.18
C GLU A 27 -0.58 -11.11 16.94
N HIS A 28 -1.58 -10.71 16.15
CA HIS A 28 -2.00 -11.45 14.96
C HIS A 28 -0.99 -11.30 13.82
N PRO A 29 -0.46 -12.40 13.23
CA PRO A 29 0.65 -12.33 12.28
C PRO A 29 0.37 -11.54 11.01
N ALA A 30 -0.86 -11.57 10.46
CA ALA A 30 -1.23 -10.79 9.29
C ALA A 30 -1.72 -9.37 9.64
N ARG A 31 -2.58 -9.24 10.67
CA ARG A 31 -3.15 -7.93 11.03
C ARG A 31 -2.13 -6.94 11.56
N THR A 32 -1.07 -7.42 12.22
CA THR A 32 0.02 -6.57 12.69
C THR A 32 0.67 -5.75 11.56
N CYS A 33 0.67 -6.26 10.33
CA CYS A 33 1.24 -5.57 9.17
C CYS A 33 0.60 -4.19 8.92
N PHE A 34 -0.67 -4.01 9.28
CA PHE A 34 -1.35 -2.72 9.11
C PHE A 34 -0.79 -1.59 10.00
N PHE A 35 -0.13 -1.92 11.13
CA PHE A 35 0.51 -0.89 11.96
C PHE A 35 1.67 -0.20 11.24
N SER A 36 2.28 -0.83 10.24
CA SER A 36 3.31 -0.21 9.42
C SER A 36 2.81 0.98 8.59
N LEU A 37 1.50 1.08 8.38
CA LEU A 37 0.88 2.21 7.68
C LEU A 37 0.94 3.51 8.50
N ILE A 38 1.08 3.43 9.84
CA ILE A 38 1.20 4.61 10.70
C ILE A 38 2.45 5.42 10.32
N PRO A 39 3.67 4.85 10.39
CA PRO A 39 4.86 5.59 9.98
C PRO A 39 4.86 5.93 8.48
N ALA A 40 4.34 5.08 7.61
CA ALA A 40 4.26 5.36 6.18
C ALA A 40 3.39 6.60 5.89
N THR A 41 2.19 6.68 6.48
CA THR A 41 1.31 7.85 6.31
C THR A 41 1.87 9.10 6.99
N THR A 42 2.65 8.95 8.06
CA THR A 42 3.36 10.07 8.72
C THR A 42 4.38 10.67 7.75
N ALA A 43 5.21 9.86 7.09
CA ALA A 43 6.15 10.35 6.08
C ALA A 43 5.44 11.04 4.90
N GLN A 44 4.35 10.43 4.39
CA GLN A 44 3.56 11.01 3.30
C GLN A 44 2.90 12.34 3.70
N MET A 45 2.45 12.46 4.95
CA MET A 45 1.92 13.73 5.46
C MET A 45 3.01 14.80 5.54
N GLY A 46 4.25 14.41 5.91
CA GLY A 46 5.41 15.30 5.84
C GLY A 46 5.61 15.84 4.41
N ALA A 47 5.64 14.94 3.41
CA ALA A 47 5.77 15.36 2.02
C ALA A 47 4.64 16.31 1.57
N ALA A 48 3.40 16.03 1.94
CA ALA A 48 2.25 16.89 1.62
C ALA A 48 2.29 18.25 2.33
N LEU A 49 2.92 18.32 3.50
CA LEU A 49 3.06 19.56 4.29
C LEU A 49 4.26 20.43 3.82
N TYR A 50 5.23 19.83 3.14
CA TYR A 50 6.49 20.47 2.80
C TYR A 50 6.36 21.84 2.11
N PRO A 51 5.45 22.04 1.12
CA PRO A 51 5.28 23.35 0.47
C PRO A 51 4.76 24.46 1.40
N TYR A 52 4.25 24.12 2.57
CA TYR A 52 3.60 25.06 3.50
C TYR A 52 4.42 25.29 4.77
N ALA A 53 5.14 24.28 5.23
CA ALA A 53 5.87 24.35 6.51
C ALA A 53 7.04 23.33 6.48
N GLU A 54 8.22 23.79 6.10
CA GLU A 54 9.39 22.95 5.85
C GLU A 54 9.84 22.17 7.09
N VAL A 55 10.12 22.86 8.21
CA VAL A 55 10.66 22.21 9.41
C VAL A 55 9.74 21.11 9.96
N PRO A 56 8.44 21.34 10.23
CA PRO A 56 7.55 20.27 10.67
C PRO A 56 7.36 19.18 9.61
N ALA A 57 7.41 19.52 8.33
CA ALA A 57 7.33 18.56 7.24
C ALA A 57 8.51 17.58 7.26
N LEU A 58 9.74 18.09 7.29
CA LEU A 58 10.96 17.27 7.36
C LEU A 58 10.99 16.42 8.66
N THR A 59 10.53 16.99 9.77
CA THR A 59 10.38 16.25 11.03
C THR A 59 9.46 15.03 10.84
N LEU A 60 8.30 15.20 10.20
CA LEU A 60 7.36 14.09 9.92
C LEU A 60 7.95 13.06 8.96
N VAL A 61 8.68 13.49 7.93
CA VAL A 61 9.37 12.56 7.00
C VAL A 61 10.37 11.69 7.75
N VAL A 62 11.22 12.30 8.60
CA VAL A 62 12.23 11.57 9.39
C VAL A 62 11.56 10.65 10.42
N LEU A 63 10.57 11.13 11.16
CA LEU A 63 9.82 10.30 12.12
C LEU A 63 9.14 9.10 11.44
N GLY A 64 8.55 9.31 10.26
CA GLY A 64 7.99 8.24 9.47
C GLY A 64 9.04 7.22 9.01
N ALA A 65 10.18 7.69 8.51
CA ALA A 65 11.28 6.82 8.08
C ALA A 65 11.87 6.00 9.24
N VAL A 66 12.15 6.63 10.37
CA VAL A 66 12.65 5.93 11.57
C VAL A 66 11.61 4.95 12.11
N GLY A 67 10.34 5.39 12.19
CA GLY A 67 9.24 4.56 12.69
C GLY A 67 9.03 3.31 11.85
N GLN A 68 9.10 3.41 10.50
CA GLN A 68 8.95 2.24 9.63
C GLN A 68 10.15 1.28 9.73
N LEU A 69 11.38 1.79 9.82
CA LEU A 69 12.58 0.96 10.03
C LEU A 69 12.52 0.24 11.38
N TYR A 70 12.10 0.94 12.43
CA TYR A 70 11.90 0.34 13.75
C TYR A 70 10.86 -0.77 13.69
N PHE A 71 9.70 -0.52 13.07
CA PHE A 71 8.65 -1.52 12.94
C PHE A 71 9.14 -2.75 12.15
N ALA A 72 9.79 -2.52 10.99
CA ALA A 72 10.30 -3.60 10.14
C ALA A 72 11.36 -4.43 10.90
N SER A 73 12.34 -3.78 11.53
CA SER A 73 13.40 -4.47 12.27
C SER A 73 12.87 -5.24 13.48
N HIS A 74 11.94 -4.66 14.22
CA HIS A 74 11.39 -5.31 15.42
C HIS A 74 10.42 -6.43 15.08
N ARG A 75 9.49 -6.19 14.14
CA ARG A 75 8.40 -7.11 13.87
C ARG A 75 8.71 -8.14 12.79
N ILE A 76 9.29 -7.71 11.67
CA ILE A 76 9.55 -8.60 10.55
C ILE A 76 10.81 -9.45 10.78
N ALA A 77 11.90 -8.86 11.26
CA ALA A 77 13.08 -9.65 11.62
C ALA A 77 12.79 -10.69 12.72
N GLY A 78 11.79 -10.42 13.57
CA GLY A 78 11.31 -11.40 14.55
C GLY A 78 10.81 -12.71 13.94
N THR A 79 10.25 -12.66 12.72
CA THR A 79 9.77 -13.86 12.01
C THR A 79 10.90 -14.77 11.52
N TRP A 80 12.12 -14.27 11.44
CA TRP A 80 13.30 -15.08 11.01
C TRP A 80 13.76 -16.08 12.07
N ARG A 81 13.19 -16.02 13.27
CA ARG A 81 13.44 -17.00 14.34
C ARG A 81 12.71 -18.32 14.12
N GLY A 82 11.91 -18.42 13.06
CA GLY A 82 11.06 -19.59 12.78
C GLY A 82 9.67 -19.50 13.39
N GLY A 83 8.86 -20.54 13.15
CA GLY A 83 7.49 -20.60 13.68
C GLY A 83 6.47 -19.69 12.99
N TYR A 84 6.81 -19.10 11.84
CA TYR A 84 5.85 -18.32 11.07
C TYR A 84 4.83 -19.23 10.39
N VAL A 85 3.56 -18.90 10.56
CA VAL A 85 2.44 -19.70 10.03
C VAL A 85 2.28 -19.38 8.54
N PRO A 86 2.43 -20.37 7.62
CA PRO A 86 2.37 -20.12 6.17
C PRO A 86 1.08 -19.45 5.70
N GLU A 87 -0.06 -19.72 6.37
CA GLU A 87 -1.37 -19.12 6.08
C GLU A 87 -1.37 -17.60 6.25
N ALA A 88 -0.50 -17.06 7.09
CA ALA A 88 -0.35 -15.63 7.32
C ALA A 88 0.43 -14.90 6.20
N ALA A 89 1.08 -15.62 5.27
CA ALA A 89 1.78 -15.06 4.12
C ALA A 89 0.80 -14.53 3.04
N SER A 90 -0.17 -13.73 3.45
CA SER A 90 -1.13 -13.08 2.55
C SER A 90 -0.53 -11.79 1.94
N PRO A 91 -1.17 -11.18 0.91
CA PRO A 91 -0.66 -9.94 0.29
C PRO A 91 -0.42 -8.77 1.26
N VAL A 92 -1.02 -8.77 2.46
CA VAL A 92 -0.72 -7.74 3.49
C VAL A 92 0.73 -7.78 3.96
N LEU A 93 1.46 -8.87 3.69
CA LEU A 93 2.87 -8.99 4.03
C LEU A 93 3.77 -8.01 3.26
N TYR A 94 3.29 -7.42 2.16
CA TYR A 94 4.00 -6.32 1.49
C TYR A 94 4.04 -5.04 2.33
N LEU A 95 3.08 -4.81 3.23
CA LEU A 95 2.94 -3.53 3.93
C LEU A 95 4.20 -3.14 4.72
N PRO A 96 4.79 -4.02 5.57
CA PRO A 96 5.87 -3.62 6.46
C PRO A 96 7.20 -3.28 5.79
N THR A 97 7.53 -3.93 4.69
CA THR A 97 8.88 -3.82 4.10
C THR A 97 8.87 -3.36 2.64
N VAL A 98 7.77 -3.53 1.93
CA VAL A 98 7.66 -3.09 0.53
C VAL A 98 6.95 -1.74 0.45
N ALA A 99 5.67 -1.70 0.86
CA ALA A 99 4.85 -0.50 0.72
C ALA A 99 5.39 0.67 1.55
N THR A 100 5.84 0.42 2.79
CA THR A 100 6.41 1.47 3.64
C THR A 100 7.72 2.03 3.11
N ASN A 101 8.59 1.18 2.55
CA ASN A 101 9.82 1.67 1.92
C ASN A 101 9.53 2.50 0.67
N PHE A 102 8.60 2.09 -0.18
CA PHE A 102 8.18 2.88 -1.34
C PHE A 102 7.50 4.20 -0.93
N ALA A 103 6.66 4.18 0.12
CA ALA A 103 6.05 5.38 0.65
C ALA A 103 7.09 6.36 1.18
N THR A 104 8.09 5.87 1.94
CA THR A 104 9.19 6.69 2.45
C THR A 104 10.06 7.22 1.32
N ALA A 105 10.39 6.39 0.31
CA ALA A 105 11.12 6.82 -0.87
C ALA A 105 10.38 7.96 -1.60
N THR A 106 9.08 7.80 -1.80
CA THR A 106 8.24 8.84 -2.40
C THR A 106 8.30 10.14 -1.58
N ALA A 107 8.12 10.06 -0.25
CA ALA A 107 8.14 11.22 0.61
C ALA A 107 9.50 11.94 0.59
N MET A 108 10.60 11.18 0.65
CA MET A 108 11.97 11.74 0.57
C MET A 108 12.27 12.38 -0.79
N GLY A 109 11.82 11.74 -1.89
CA GLY A 109 11.97 12.33 -3.23
C GLY A 109 11.22 13.66 -3.37
N PHE A 110 10.03 13.77 -2.80
CA PHE A 110 9.26 15.03 -2.81
C PHE A 110 9.91 16.17 -2.03
N VAL A 111 10.67 15.87 -0.97
CA VAL A 111 11.42 16.90 -0.24
C VAL A 111 12.84 17.11 -0.78
N GLY A 112 13.18 16.52 -1.94
CA GLY A 112 14.46 16.70 -2.63
C GLY A 112 15.60 15.81 -2.13
N TRP A 113 15.34 14.84 -1.25
CA TRP A 113 16.36 13.92 -0.75
C TRP A 113 16.47 12.67 -1.64
N HIS A 114 16.88 12.87 -2.89
CA HIS A 114 16.87 11.85 -3.95
C HIS A 114 17.73 10.63 -3.63
N ASP A 115 18.94 10.81 -3.10
CA ASP A 115 19.82 9.68 -2.73
C ASP A 115 19.19 8.82 -1.63
N MET A 116 18.65 9.45 -0.60
CA MET A 116 17.93 8.75 0.47
C MET A 116 16.67 8.07 -0.06
N ALA A 117 15.94 8.73 -0.95
CA ALA A 117 14.79 8.14 -1.63
C ALA A 117 15.17 6.88 -2.41
N MET A 118 16.32 6.89 -3.11
CA MET A 118 16.83 5.73 -3.85
C MET A 118 17.22 4.57 -2.93
N LEU A 119 17.79 4.84 -1.75
CA LEU A 119 18.08 3.78 -0.76
C LEU A 119 16.79 3.09 -0.28
N PHE A 120 15.77 3.87 0.07
CA PHE A 120 14.47 3.31 0.48
C PHE A 120 13.76 2.60 -0.68
N PHE A 121 13.84 3.14 -1.90
CA PHE A 121 13.32 2.48 -3.09
C PHE A 121 13.99 1.10 -3.29
N GLY A 122 15.33 1.04 -3.23
CA GLY A 122 16.09 -0.20 -3.36
C GLY A 122 15.72 -1.23 -2.28
N ALA A 123 15.61 -0.79 -1.02
CA ALA A 123 15.16 -1.64 0.08
C ALA A 123 13.75 -2.21 -0.17
N GLY A 124 12.81 -1.38 -0.66
CA GLY A 124 11.47 -1.80 -1.03
C GLY A 124 11.44 -2.80 -2.18
N LEU A 125 12.24 -2.54 -3.23
CA LEU A 125 12.33 -3.39 -4.42
C LEU A 125 12.88 -4.79 -4.09
N ILE A 126 13.96 -4.87 -3.35
CA ILE A 126 14.55 -6.16 -2.95
C ILE A 126 13.65 -6.89 -1.96
N SER A 127 13.01 -6.16 -1.03
CA SER A 127 12.01 -6.75 -0.14
C SER A 127 10.82 -7.33 -0.92
N TRP A 128 10.37 -6.66 -1.99
CA TRP A 128 9.31 -7.17 -2.84
C TRP A 128 9.67 -8.52 -3.43
N PHE A 129 10.80 -8.65 -4.10
CA PHE A 129 11.24 -9.93 -4.67
C PHE A 129 11.37 -11.03 -3.61
N SER A 130 11.80 -10.67 -2.39
CA SER A 130 11.95 -11.64 -1.29
C SER A 130 10.61 -12.17 -0.78
N VAL A 131 9.58 -11.32 -0.64
CA VAL A 131 8.26 -11.72 -0.12
C VAL A 131 7.31 -12.24 -1.19
N GLU A 132 7.51 -11.88 -2.45
CA GLU A 132 6.67 -12.27 -3.60
C GLU A 132 6.51 -13.80 -3.66
N ALA A 133 7.62 -14.53 -3.57
CA ALA A 133 7.62 -15.98 -3.65
C ALA A 133 6.77 -16.62 -2.52
N ALA A 134 6.87 -16.11 -1.31
CA ALA A 134 6.11 -16.62 -0.17
C ALA A 134 4.60 -16.38 -0.34
N ILE A 135 4.22 -15.17 -0.78
CA ILE A 135 2.82 -14.79 -1.02
C ILE A 135 2.23 -15.63 -2.16
N LEU A 136 2.92 -15.73 -3.29
CA LEU A 136 2.44 -16.52 -4.43
C LEU A 136 2.38 -18.02 -4.10
N SER A 137 3.33 -18.56 -3.35
CA SER A 137 3.27 -19.93 -2.85
C SER A 137 2.01 -20.15 -2.02
N ARG A 138 1.74 -19.27 -1.05
CA ARG A 138 0.53 -19.34 -0.22
C ARG A 138 -0.75 -19.28 -1.06
N LEU A 139 -0.85 -18.35 -2.01
CA LEU A 139 -2.04 -18.18 -2.84
C LEU A 139 -2.31 -19.38 -3.75
N ARG A 140 -1.26 -20.11 -4.17
CA ARG A 140 -1.36 -21.25 -5.07
C ARG A 140 -1.55 -22.60 -4.37
N THR A 141 -1.02 -22.76 -3.16
CA THR A 141 -0.90 -24.09 -2.52
C THR A 141 -1.78 -24.27 -1.30
N LEU A 142 -2.17 -23.18 -0.63
CA LEU A 142 -3.01 -23.27 0.56
C LEU A 142 -4.49 -23.01 0.24
N THR A 143 -5.35 -23.18 1.23
CA THR A 143 -6.78 -22.94 1.11
C THR A 143 -7.07 -21.53 0.60
N PRO A 144 -8.06 -21.35 -0.30
CA PRO A 144 -8.46 -20.03 -0.78
C PRO A 144 -8.77 -19.06 0.34
N LEU A 145 -8.54 -17.77 0.10
CA LEU A 145 -8.92 -16.72 1.04
C LEU A 145 -10.43 -16.76 1.30
N PRO A 146 -10.86 -16.58 2.57
CA PRO A 146 -12.29 -16.45 2.90
C PRO A 146 -12.93 -15.34 2.06
N GLN A 147 -14.20 -15.51 1.67
CA GLN A 147 -14.90 -14.57 0.77
C GLN A 147 -14.78 -13.11 1.20
N GLY A 148 -14.93 -12.83 2.51
CA GLY A 148 -14.82 -11.46 3.04
C GLY A 148 -13.41 -10.86 2.97
N GLU A 149 -12.36 -11.66 2.74
CA GLU A 149 -10.95 -11.26 2.70
C GLU A 149 -10.36 -11.30 1.28
N ARG A 150 -11.07 -11.82 0.28
CA ARG A 150 -10.54 -12.00 -1.09
C ARG A 150 -10.10 -10.71 -1.74
N GLY A 151 -10.69 -9.57 -1.38
CA GLY A 151 -10.29 -8.26 -1.89
C GLY A 151 -8.85 -7.87 -1.55
N VAL A 152 -8.25 -8.47 -0.50
CA VAL A 152 -6.84 -8.25 -0.14
C VAL A 152 -5.89 -8.64 -1.28
N ILE A 153 -6.30 -9.53 -2.21
CA ILE A 153 -5.47 -9.88 -3.38
C ILE A 153 -5.13 -8.65 -4.24
N GLY A 154 -5.94 -7.60 -4.17
CA GLY A 154 -5.68 -6.34 -4.87
C GLY A 154 -4.37 -5.66 -4.49
N VAL A 155 -3.82 -5.98 -3.31
CA VAL A 155 -2.51 -5.47 -2.86
C VAL A 155 -1.38 -5.93 -3.79
N GLN A 156 -1.55 -7.05 -4.52
CA GLN A 156 -0.58 -7.55 -5.51
C GLN A 156 -0.25 -6.54 -6.62
N MET A 157 -1.17 -5.62 -6.91
CA MET A 157 -0.93 -4.58 -7.90
C MET A 157 -0.12 -3.40 -7.36
N ALA A 158 0.00 -3.28 -6.03
CA ALA A 158 0.68 -2.15 -5.43
C ALA A 158 2.20 -2.13 -5.73
N PRO A 159 2.98 -3.21 -5.56
CA PRO A 159 4.42 -3.14 -5.71
C PRO A 159 4.90 -2.54 -7.04
N PRO A 160 4.43 -2.94 -8.23
CA PRO A 160 4.93 -2.38 -9.48
C PRO A 160 4.55 -0.91 -9.68
N PHE A 161 3.31 -0.51 -9.39
CA PHE A 161 2.89 0.87 -9.61
C PHE A 161 3.33 1.82 -8.49
N VAL A 162 3.25 1.40 -7.24
CA VAL A 162 3.75 2.19 -6.11
C VAL A 162 5.27 2.31 -6.17
N GLY A 163 5.97 1.20 -6.46
CA GLY A 163 7.40 1.19 -6.68
C GLY A 163 7.81 2.07 -7.88
N GLY A 164 7.06 2.01 -8.98
CA GLY A 164 7.29 2.89 -10.13
C GLY A 164 7.20 4.38 -9.76
N ASN A 165 6.16 4.78 -9.02
CA ASN A 165 6.03 6.17 -8.57
C ASN A 165 7.11 6.55 -7.53
N ALA A 166 7.51 5.62 -6.66
CA ALA A 166 8.62 5.84 -5.73
C ALA A 166 9.96 6.01 -6.46
N TYR A 167 10.19 5.21 -7.51
CA TYR A 167 11.34 5.36 -8.38
C TYR A 167 11.37 6.71 -9.09
N LEU A 168 10.24 7.15 -9.65
CA LEU A 168 10.15 8.49 -10.26
C LEU A 168 10.43 9.60 -9.25
N ALA A 169 9.95 9.49 -8.02
CA ALA A 169 10.26 10.46 -6.99
C ALA A 169 11.76 10.47 -6.64
N ALA A 170 12.40 9.31 -6.63
CA ALA A 170 13.82 9.16 -6.31
C ALA A 170 14.74 9.61 -7.46
N ASN A 171 14.33 9.41 -8.74
CA ASN A 171 15.15 9.76 -9.91
C ASN A 171 14.88 11.17 -10.46
N GLY A 172 14.15 12.03 -9.73
CA GLY A 172 13.82 13.39 -10.18
C GLY A 172 12.69 13.45 -11.19
N GLY A 173 11.86 12.42 -11.33
CA GLY A 173 10.67 12.40 -12.18
C GLY A 173 10.90 11.93 -13.61
N THR A 174 12.09 11.42 -13.94
CA THR A 174 12.43 10.98 -15.29
C THR A 174 11.76 9.66 -15.64
N VAL A 175 10.91 9.66 -16.65
CA VAL A 175 10.31 8.44 -17.24
C VAL A 175 11.35 7.77 -18.12
N ASP A 176 11.94 6.69 -17.61
CA ASP A 176 12.97 5.91 -18.28
C ASP A 176 12.55 4.44 -18.49
N TRP A 177 13.45 3.62 -19.05
CA TRP A 177 13.19 2.21 -19.31
C TRP A 177 12.85 1.42 -18.06
N PHE A 178 13.43 1.76 -16.89
CA PHE A 178 13.17 1.01 -15.66
C PHE A 178 11.75 1.26 -15.13
N PHE A 179 11.29 2.52 -15.20
CA PHE A 179 9.88 2.83 -14.92
C PHE A 179 8.94 2.09 -15.87
N LEU A 180 9.29 1.96 -17.16
CA LEU A 180 8.50 1.21 -18.14
C LEU A 180 8.46 -0.28 -17.82
N VAL A 181 9.57 -0.88 -17.35
CA VAL A 181 9.60 -2.29 -16.87
C VAL A 181 8.63 -2.51 -15.73
N LEU A 182 8.65 -1.65 -14.70
CA LEU A 182 7.73 -1.73 -13.58
C LEU A 182 6.27 -1.55 -14.03
N THR A 183 6.02 -0.59 -14.91
CA THR A 183 4.68 -0.36 -15.49
C THR A 183 4.19 -1.58 -16.28
N GLY A 184 5.05 -2.20 -17.08
CA GLY A 184 4.71 -3.40 -17.86
C GLY A 184 4.29 -4.56 -16.96
N TYR A 185 5.05 -4.82 -15.89
CA TYR A 185 4.66 -5.83 -14.90
C TYR A 185 3.35 -5.45 -14.17
N GLY A 186 3.16 -4.18 -13.86
CA GLY A 186 1.91 -3.69 -13.27
C GLY A 186 0.69 -3.93 -14.15
N ILE A 187 0.83 -3.73 -15.47
CA ILE A 187 -0.22 -4.03 -16.46
C ILE A 187 -0.52 -5.53 -16.48
N LEU A 188 0.49 -6.40 -16.44
CA LEU A 188 0.29 -7.85 -16.34
C LEU A 188 -0.51 -8.23 -15.08
N GLN A 189 -0.14 -7.66 -13.93
CA GLN A 189 -0.87 -7.86 -12.67
C GLN A 189 -2.31 -7.35 -12.75
N LEU A 190 -2.56 -6.22 -13.42
CA LEU A 190 -3.90 -5.72 -13.68
C LEU A 190 -4.75 -6.78 -14.41
N PHE A 191 -4.24 -7.38 -15.47
CA PHE A 191 -4.97 -8.42 -16.19
C PHE A 191 -5.27 -9.65 -15.31
N PHE A 192 -4.31 -10.08 -14.47
CA PHE A 192 -4.55 -11.18 -13.53
C PHE A 192 -5.66 -10.84 -12.55
N LEU A 193 -5.65 -9.66 -11.97
CA LEU A 193 -6.62 -9.22 -10.99
C LEU A 193 -8.00 -8.96 -11.62
N MET A 194 -8.06 -8.43 -12.84
CA MET A 194 -9.33 -8.29 -13.58
C MET A 194 -9.94 -9.66 -13.88
N ARG A 195 -9.13 -10.65 -14.24
CA ARG A 195 -9.61 -12.04 -14.43
C ARG A 195 -10.14 -12.65 -13.12
N LEU A 196 -9.58 -12.28 -11.97
CA LEU A 196 -9.99 -12.77 -10.66
C LEU A 196 -11.12 -11.94 -10.02
N LEU A 197 -11.46 -10.78 -10.58
CA LEU A 197 -12.45 -9.87 -10.00
C LEU A 197 -13.83 -10.53 -9.75
N PRO A 198 -14.39 -11.37 -10.65
CA PRO A 198 -15.64 -12.07 -10.36
C PRO A 198 -15.54 -12.97 -9.13
N TRP A 199 -14.42 -13.68 -8.95
CA TRP A 199 -14.17 -14.52 -7.78
C TRP A 199 -14.02 -13.69 -6.50
N THR A 200 -13.37 -12.52 -6.55
CA THR A 200 -13.26 -11.64 -5.37
C THR A 200 -14.60 -11.06 -4.94
N LEU A 201 -15.53 -10.92 -5.87
CA LEU A 201 -16.87 -10.35 -5.65
C LEU A 201 -17.98 -11.39 -5.40
N GLU A 202 -17.68 -12.71 -5.39
CA GLU A 202 -18.70 -13.76 -5.13
C GLU A 202 -19.47 -13.53 -3.82
N GLY A 203 -18.80 -13.05 -2.75
CA GLY A 203 -19.43 -12.68 -1.48
C GLY A 203 -20.03 -11.27 -1.44
N GLY A 204 -20.06 -10.56 -2.57
CA GLY A 204 -20.40 -9.15 -2.65
C GLY A 204 -19.24 -8.22 -2.31
N PHE A 205 -19.53 -6.91 -2.32
CA PHE A 205 -18.53 -5.91 -1.93
C PHE A 205 -18.24 -5.98 -0.42
N SER A 206 -16.98 -6.04 -0.06
CA SER A 206 -16.49 -6.02 1.34
C SER A 206 -15.39 -4.98 1.50
N MET A 207 -15.09 -4.57 2.74
CA MET A 207 -14.03 -3.60 3.03
C MET A 207 -12.63 -4.10 2.62
N SER A 208 -12.44 -5.42 2.46
CA SER A 208 -11.18 -5.96 1.95
C SER A 208 -10.86 -5.51 0.52
N MET A 209 -11.87 -5.10 -0.28
CA MET A 209 -11.69 -4.55 -1.62
C MET A 209 -10.83 -3.28 -1.64
N TRP A 210 -10.69 -2.58 -0.51
CA TRP A 210 -9.74 -1.47 -0.38
C TRP A 210 -8.27 -1.92 -0.52
N GLY A 211 -7.98 -3.23 -0.51
CA GLY A 211 -6.68 -3.77 -0.91
C GLY A 211 -6.26 -3.35 -2.33
N PHE A 212 -7.21 -3.07 -3.23
CA PHE A 212 -6.92 -2.55 -4.57
C PHE A 212 -6.56 -1.05 -4.57
N SER A 213 -6.97 -0.28 -3.56
CA SER A 213 -6.95 1.19 -3.61
C SER A 213 -5.56 1.77 -3.89
N PHE A 214 -4.55 1.27 -3.19
CA PHE A 214 -3.20 1.79 -3.29
C PHE A 214 -2.57 1.51 -4.66
N GLY A 215 -2.75 0.28 -5.17
CA GLY A 215 -2.32 -0.10 -6.52
C GLY A 215 -3.03 0.69 -7.62
N MET A 216 -4.37 0.81 -7.53
CA MET A 216 -5.17 1.54 -8.52
C MET A 216 -4.89 3.04 -8.54
N ALA A 217 -4.72 3.66 -7.37
CA ALA A 217 -4.33 5.07 -7.27
C ALA A 217 -2.94 5.31 -7.87
N SER A 218 -1.99 4.44 -7.56
CA SER A 218 -0.63 4.53 -8.10
C SER A 218 -0.58 4.25 -9.59
N MET A 219 -1.41 3.34 -10.10
CA MET A 219 -1.58 3.09 -11.54
C MET A 219 -2.12 4.34 -12.25
N ALA A 220 -3.14 4.99 -11.70
CA ALA A 220 -3.64 6.25 -12.26
C ALA A 220 -2.57 7.35 -12.28
N ALA A 221 -1.80 7.48 -11.21
CA ALA A 221 -0.68 8.42 -11.13
C ALA A 221 0.41 8.10 -12.17
N SER A 222 0.77 6.81 -12.34
CA SER A 222 1.71 6.37 -13.39
C SER A 222 1.19 6.72 -14.79
N GLY A 223 -0.12 6.55 -15.02
CA GLY A 223 -0.76 6.94 -16.28
C GLY A 223 -0.64 8.43 -16.57
N ILE A 224 -0.83 9.29 -15.57
CA ILE A 224 -0.63 10.74 -15.68
C ILE A 224 0.83 11.06 -16.04
N ARG A 225 1.80 10.41 -15.40
CA ARG A 225 3.24 10.61 -15.66
C ARG A 225 3.62 10.21 -17.09
N LEU A 226 3.14 9.04 -17.56
CA LEU A 226 3.35 8.59 -18.94
C LEU A 226 2.76 9.56 -19.96
N THR A 227 1.55 10.05 -19.70
CA THR A 227 0.88 11.03 -20.58
C THR A 227 1.66 12.34 -20.62
N ALA A 228 2.08 12.87 -19.49
CA ALA A 228 2.86 14.09 -19.39
C ALA A 228 4.23 13.99 -20.09
N ALA A 229 4.84 12.79 -20.06
CA ALA A 229 6.10 12.50 -20.74
C ALA A 229 5.93 12.21 -22.24
N GLY A 230 4.71 12.19 -22.78
CA GLY A 230 4.43 11.79 -24.16
C GLY A 230 4.80 10.33 -24.49
N SER A 231 4.89 9.47 -23.47
CA SER A 231 5.32 8.10 -23.61
C SER A 231 4.13 7.13 -23.74
N LEU A 232 4.30 6.08 -24.56
CA LEU A 232 3.34 4.98 -24.76
C LEU A 232 1.93 5.39 -25.25
N GLY A 233 1.76 6.56 -25.84
CA GLY A 233 0.53 6.99 -26.50
C GLY A 233 -0.72 6.84 -25.63
N LEU A 234 -1.66 5.96 -26.02
CA LEU A 234 -2.92 5.77 -25.32
C LEU A 234 -2.81 4.97 -23.99
N VAL A 235 -1.67 4.34 -23.71
CA VAL A 235 -1.51 3.54 -22.47
C VAL A 235 -1.63 4.41 -21.23
N GLY A 236 -0.98 5.58 -21.21
CA GLY A 236 -1.06 6.52 -20.09
C GLY A 236 -2.50 6.92 -19.75
N PRO A 237 -3.27 7.49 -20.69
CA PRO A 237 -4.68 7.80 -20.49
C PRO A 237 -5.52 6.60 -20.05
N ALA A 238 -5.31 5.42 -20.65
CA ALA A 238 -6.04 4.20 -20.28
C ALA A 238 -5.81 3.80 -18.82
N LEU A 239 -4.55 3.79 -18.35
CA LEU A 239 -4.21 3.49 -16.95
C LEU A 239 -4.85 4.51 -15.99
N THR A 240 -4.86 5.79 -16.37
CA THR A 240 -5.49 6.85 -15.57
C THR A 240 -6.99 6.63 -15.43
N VAL A 241 -7.67 6.35 -16.55
CA VAL A 241 -9.13 6.14 -16.58
C VAL A 241 -9.51 4.89 -15.79
N VAL A 242 -8.85 3.75 -16.04
CA VAL A 242 -9.14 2.47 -15.36
C VAL A 242 -8.89 2.60 -13.85
N GLY A 243 -7.75 3.16 -13.44
CA GLY A 243 -7.44 3.34 -12.03
C GLY A 243 -8.45 4.24 -11.31
N THR A 244 -8.79 5.38 -11.92
CA THR A 244 -9.76 6.32 -11.36
C THR A 244 -11.16 5.71 -11.29
N ALA A 245 -11.61 5.03 -12.34
CA ALA A 245 -12.91 4.35 -12.36
C ALA A 245 -13.01 3.29 -11.25
N PHE A 246 -11.95 2.53 -11.03
CA PHE A 246 -11.93 1.54 -9.95
C PHE A 246 -11.97 2.20 -8.56
N LEU A 247 -11.30 3.32 -8.35
CA LEU A 247 -11.40 4.08 -7.10
C LEU A 247 -12.83 4.60 -6.86
N ILE A 248 -13.50 5.08 -7.89
CA ILE A 248 -14.92 5.47 -7.82
C ILE A 248 -15.79 4.26 -7.42
N PHE A 249 -15.53 3.08 -8.00
CA PHE A 249 -16.21 1.84 -7.63
C PHE A 249 -16.01 1.50 -6.14
N LEU A 250 -14.80 1.63 -5.59
CA LEU A 250 -14.53 1.40 -4.17
C LEU A 250 -15.31 2.38 -3.26
N TRP A 251 -15.33 3.65 -3.62
CA TRP A 251 -16.11 4.65 -2.90
C TRP A 251 -17.62 4.37 -2.96
N ALA A 252 -18.14 4.05 -4.14
CA ALA A 252 -19.56 3.72 -4.30
C ALA A 252 -19.95 2.48 -3.47
N GLY A 253 -19.12 1.44 -3.49
CA GLY A 253 -19.31 0.23 -2.67
C GLY A 253 -19.30 0.54 -1.17
N THR A 254 -18.38 1.40 -0.73
CA THR A 254 -18.30 1.82 0.69
C THR A 254 -19.52 2.62 1.11
N LEU A 255 -19.97 3.57 0.29
CA LEU A 255 -21.19 4.34 0.54
C LEU A 255 -22.42 3.43 0.57
N TYR A 256 -22.51 2.46 -0.33
CA TYR A 256 -23.57 1.46 -0.31
C TYR A 256 -23.61 0.69 1.01
N LEU A 257 -22.45 0.21 1.52
CA LEU A 257 -22.38 -0.46 2.82
C LEU A 257 -22.77 0.47 3.97
N ALA A 258 -22.37 1.74 3.92
CA ALA A 258 -22.72 2.74 4.93
C ALA A 258 -24.24 2.97 4.99
N VAL A 259 -24.89 3.19 3.84
CA VAL A 259 -26.33 3.37 3.73
C VAL A 259 -27.10 2.13 4.22
N LYS A 260 -26.59 0.93 3.97
CA LYS A 260 -27.18 -0.34 4.45
C LYS A 260 -26.88 -0.65 5.92
N GLY A 261 -26.15 0.21 6.64
CA GLY A 261 -25.74 -0.04 8.03
C GLY A 261 -24.78 -1.23 8.21
N ARG A 262 -24.10 -1.67 7.12
CA ARG A 262 -23.21 -2.83 7.11
C ARG A 262 -21.74 -2.45 7.14
N LEU A 263 -21.40 -1.16 7.20
CA LEU A 263 -20.02 -0.67 7.19
C LEU A 263 -19.28 -1.06 8.49
N LEU A 264 -19.95 -0.94 9.63
CA LEU A 264 -19.41 -1.25 10.95
C LEU A 264 -20.11 -2.51 11.46
N VAL A 265 -19.57 -3.66 11.14
CA VAL A 265 -20.00 -4.91 11.79
C VAL A 265 -19.41 -4.92 13.21
N ARG A 266 -20.27 -4.84 14.23
CA ARG A 266 -19.81 -5.01 15.60
C ARG A 266 -19.24 -6.45 15.73
N PRO A 267 -18.03 -6.63 16.24
CA PRO A 267 -17.58 -7.97 16.61
C PRO A 267 -18.52 -8.48 17.70
N ASN A 268 -19.09 -9.67 17.47
CA ASN A 268 -19.84 -10.41 18.49
C ASN A 268 -18.92 -10.78 19.64
#